data_4d4cd6a08b1be95f6c758dd7a9c8497f
#
_entry.id   4d4cd6a08b1be95f6c758dd7a9c8497f
#
_cell.length_a   1.000
_cell.length_b   1.000
_cell.length_c   1.000
_cell.angle_alpha   90.00
_cell.angle_beta   90.00
_cell.angle_gamma   90.00
#
_symmetry.space_group_name_H-M   'P 1'
#
loop_
_entity.id
_entity.type
_entity.pdbx_description
1 polymer ?
#
loop_
_entity_poly.entity_id
_entity_poly.type
_entity_poly.pdbx_seq_one_letter_code
_entity_poly.pdbx_strand_id
1 'polypeptide(L)'
;MKLSTSSIDKAVKELKAYEAWVKQKISELTERLATIGAMEATVRFSRAYYDGEKDSTISVEPIINGWKIIASGQSVFFIEFGAGVYYNGSDPYPERPAGVSGIGEYGQGKGKQNTWGYYSNSGELVLTHGTPAAMPMHHAGRVIEQEIVKIAREVFG
;
A
#
# COMPACT_ATOMS: atom_id res chain seq x y z
N MET A 1 50.61 -6.97 20.73
CA MET A 1 49.86 -5.73 20.41
C MET A 1 49.37 -5.16 21.75
N LYS A 2 49.79 -3.97 22.19
CA LYS A 2 49.27 -3.35 23.42
C LYS A 2 48.10 -2.47 23.02
N LEU A 3 46.91 -2.81 23.45
CA LEU A 3 45.71 -1.97 23.33
C LEU A 3 45.88 -0.81 24.31
N SER A 4 45.99 0.42 23.84
CA SER A 4 45.94 1.61 24.69
C SER A 4 44.49 2.07 24.83
N THR A 5 44.18 2.73 25.95
CA THR A 5 42.85 3.32 26.24
C THR A 5 42.40 4.24 25.07
N SER A 6 43.32 5.03 24.53
CA SER A 6 43.05 5.94 23.42
C SER A 6 42.66 5.22 22.11
N SER A 7 43.21 4.01 21.88
CA SER A 7 42.83 3.18 20.71
C SER A 7 41.43 2.61 20.86
N ILE A 8 41.07 2.24 22.10
CA ILE A 8 39.70 1.75 22.40
C ILE A 8 38.69 2.89 22.25
N ASP A 9 38.97 4.07 22.78
CA ASP A 9 38.09 5.23 22.67
C ASP A 9 37.85 5.63 21.21
N LYS A 10 38.91 5.59 20.40
CA LYS A 10 38.79 5.83 18.96
C LYS A 10 37.90 4.80 18.27
N ALA A 11 38.11 3.51 18.55
CA ALA A 11 37.29 2.44 17.97
C ALA A 11 35.80 2.56 18.38
N VAL A 12 35.53 2.88 19.65
CA VAL A 12 34.16 3.11 20.13
C VAL A 12 33.50 4.29 19.40
N LYS A 13 34.24 5.38 19.16
CA LYS A 13 33.73 6.54 18.42
C LYS A 13 33.41 6.18 16.96
N GLU A 14 34.28 5.43 16.31
CA GLU A 14 34.09 4.96 14.93
C GLU A 14 32.88 4.04 14.83
N LEU A 15 32.70 3.10 15.76
CA LEU A 15 31.52 2.21 15.81
C LEU A 15 30.22 2.98 16.02
N LYS A 16 30.20 3.97 16.89
CA LYS A 16 28.99 4.83 17.08
C LYS A 16 28.69 5.65 15.83
N ALA A 17 29.69 6.17 15.15
CA ALA A 17 29.50 6.88 13.89
C ALA A 17 28.95 5.96 12.79
N TYR A 18 29.48 4.73 12.70
CA TYR A 18 28.98 3.72 11.78
C TYR A 18 27.52 3.31 12.07
N GLU A 19 27.21 3.10 13.35
CA GLU A 19 25.83 2.82 13.78
C GLU A 19 24.86 3.93 13.36
N ALA A 20 25.22 5.18 13.57
CA ALA A 20 24.43 6.33 13.19
C ALA A 20 24.23 6.41 11.66
N TRP A 21 25.31 6.14 10.89
CA TRP A 21 25.27 6.09 9.44
C TRP A 21 24.33 4.97 8.95
N VAL A 22 24.43 3.76 9.52
CA VAL A 22 23.54 2.64 9.14
C VAL A 22 22.08 2.99 9.42
N LYS A 23 21.77 3.55 10.58
CA LYS A 23 20.39 3.97 10.93
C LYS A 23 19.86 5.01 9.94
N GLN A 24 20.66 5.99 9.56
CA GLN A 24 20.30 6.99 8.57
C GLN A 24 20.00 6.35 7.21
N LYS A 25 20.88 5.41 6.76
CA LYS A 25 20.71 4.71 5.48
C LYS A 25 19.47 3.82 5.45
N ILE A 26 19.16 3.15 6.56
CA ILE A 26 17.92 2.36 6.69
C ILE A 26 16.69 3.28 6.61
N SER A 27 16.73 4.43 7.27
CA SER A 27 15.62 5.41 7.19
C SER A 27 15.43 5.92 5.75
N GLU A 28 16.51 6.29 5.07
CA GLU A 28 16.48 6.71 3.65
C GLU A 28 15.91 5.62 2.74
N LEU A 29 16.37 4.38 2.90
CA LEU A 29 15.88 3.24 2.12
C LEU A 29 14.37 3.05 2.30
N THR A 30 13.92 2.98 3.57
CA THR A 30 12.52 2.71 3.87
C THR A 30 11.59 3.85 3.47
N GLU A 31 12.06 5.11 3.55
CA GLU A 31 11.34 6.29 3.06
C GLU A 31 11.13 6.25 1.54
N ARG A 32 12.21 5.98 0.80
CA ARG A 32 12.14 5.88 -0.66
C ARG A 32 11.21 4.75 -1.12
N LEU A 33 11.28 3.59 -0.46
CA LEU A 33 10.39 2.47 -0.74
C LEU A 33 8.92 2.80 -0.44
N ALA A 34 8.65 3.44 0.70
CA ALA A 34 7.29 3.86 1.05
C ALA A 34 6.75 4.90 0.06
N THR A 35 7.59 5.83 -0.40
CA THR A 35 7.20 6.82 -1.41
C THR A 35 6.81 6.16 -2.73
N ILE A 36 7.61 5.20 -3.21
CA ILE A 36 7.30 4.46 -4.44
C ILE A 36 6.00 3.66 -4.29
N GLY A 37 5.82 2.96 -3.19
CA GLY A 37 4.58 2.23 -2.92
C GLY A 37 3.36 3.15 -2.85
N ALA A 38 3.48 4.32 -2.22
CA ALA A 38 2.40 5.30 -2.14
C ALA A 38 2.04 5.88 -3.52
N MET A 39 3.02 6.14 -4.38
CA MET A 39 2.79 6.58 -5.76
C MET A 39 2.02 5.53 -6.55
N GLU A 40 2.42 4.26 -6.47
CA GLU A 40 1.72 3.15 -7.14
C GLU A 40 0.28 3.01 -6.62
N ALA A 41 0.08 3.01 -5.29
CA ALA A 41 -1.24 2.98 -4.69
C ALA A 41 -2.12 4.13 -5.19
N THR A 42 -1.61 5.36 -5.20
CA THR A 42 -2.33 6.56 -5.65
C THR A 42 -2.80 6.41 -7.10
N VAL A 43 -1.91 5.98 -8.00
CA VAL A 43 -2.25 5.77 -9.41
C VAL A 43 -3.33 4.69 -9.56
N ARG A 44 -3.21 3.58 -8.83
CA ARG A 44 -4.18 2.49 -8.92
C ARG A 44 -5.53 2.83 -8.32
N PHE A 45 -5.58 3.50 -7.17
CA PHE A 45 -6.84 3.99 -6.61
C PHE A 45 -7.55 4.96 -7.56
N SER A 46 -6.82 5.89 -8.17
CA SER A 46 -7.40 6.86 -9.11
C SER A 46 -7.99 6.20 -10.36
N ARG A 47 -7.37 5.12 -10.84
CA ARG A 47 -7.79 4.40 -12.05
C ARG A 47 -8.78 3.26 -11.79
N ALA A 48 -8.95 2.86 -10.54
CA ALA A 48 -9.83 1.75 -10.19
C ALA A 48 -11.27 2.01 -10.65
N TYR A 49 -11.93 0.94 -11.11
CA TYR A 49 -13.37 0.99 -11.37
C TYR A 49 -14.12 1.09 -10.03
N TYR A 50 -14.94 2.10 -9.90
CA TYR A 50 -15.79 2.32 -8.72
C TYR A 50 -16.97 3.21 -9.09
N ASP A 51 -18.21 2.76 -8.83
CA ASP A 51 -19.44 3.49 -9.17
C ASP A 51 -19.74 4.64 -8.19
N GLY A 52 -19.12 4.64 -7.00
CA GLY A 52 -19.30 5.67 -5.99
C GLY A 52 -18.31 6.82 -6.12
N GLU A 53 -18.34 7.71 -5.14
CA GLU A 53 -17.37 8.80 -5.00
C GLU A 53 -16.02 8.24 -4.56
N LYS A 54 -14.97 8.56 -5.30
CA LYS A 54 -13.59 8.19 -4.96
C LYS A 54 -13.00 9.20 -4.01
N ASP A 55 -13.09 8.90 -2.73
CA ASP A 55 -12.59 9.74 -1.63
C ASP A 55 -11.25 9.24 -1.06
N SER A 56 -10.61 8.29 -1.74
CA SER A 56 -9.36 7.69 -1.26
C SER A 56 -8.20 8.68 -1.28
N THR A 57 -7.51 8.78 -0.16
CA THR A 57 -6.26 9.55 0.00
C THR A 57 -5.15 8.63 0.46
N ILE A 58 -3.94 8.82 -0.08
CA ILE A 58 -2.76 8.04 0.28
C ILE A 58 -1.78 8.95 0.98
N SER A 59 -1.34 8.54 2.17
CA SER A 59 -0.30 9.23 2.94
C SER A 59 0.84 8.29 3.31
N VAL A 60 2.00 8.88 3.56
CA VAL A 60 3.20 8.20 4.06
C VAL A 60 3.58 8.84 5.38
N GLU A 61 3.71 8.03 6.42
CA GLU A 61 4.02 8.51 7.76
C GLU A 61 5.22 7.76 8.34
N PRO A 62 6.14 8.47 9.03
CA PRO A 62 7.24 7.82 9.74
C PRO A 62 6.72 7.03 10.95
N ILE A 63 7.38 5.90 11.22
CA ILE A 63 7.20 5.10 12.43
C ILE A 63 8.56 4.81 13.06
N ILE A 64 8.61 4.21 14.24
CA ILE A 64 9.85 4.02 15.02
C ILE A 64 10.99 3.38 14.20
N ASN A 65 10.70 2.40 13.36
CA ASN A 65 11.71 1.66 12.60
C ASN A 65 11.41 1.64 11.08
N GLY A 66 10.83 2.69 10.53
CA GLY A 66 10.51 2.74 9.10
C GLY A 66 9.40 3.71 8.77
N TRP A 67 8.62 3.36 7.75
CA TRP A 67 7.54 4.18 7.22
C TRP A 67 6.31 3.31 6.96
N LYS A 68 5.13 3.86 7.13
CA LYS A 68 3.87 3.21 6.77
C LYS A 68 3.17 3.98 5.65
N ILE A 69 2.51 3.24 4.79
CA ILE A 69 1.62 3.77 3.76
C ILE A 69 0.20 3.57 4.25
N ILE A 70 -0.59 4.63 4.24
CA ILE A 70 -1.97 4.63 4.71
C ILE A 70 -2.88 5.02 3.56
N ALA A 71 -3.87 4.20 3.30
CA ALA A 71 -5.01 4.55 2.45
C ALA A 71 -6.19 4.89 3.35
N SER A 72 -6.79 6.06 3.18
CA SER A 72 -7.92 6.56 3.95
C SER A 72 -9.04 7.00 3.02
N GLY A 73 -10.29 6.79 3.44
CA GLY A 73 -11.49 7.11 2.69
C GLY A 73 -12.51 5.98 2.75
N GLN A 74 -13.78 6.28 2.51
CA GLN A 74 -14.85 5.28 2.52
C GLN A 74 -14.74 4.31 1.34
N SER A 75 -14.24 4.78 0.20
CA SER A 75 -14.08 3.96 -1.01
C SER A 75 -12.94 2.93 -0.94
N VAL A 76 -12.00 3.09 0.02
CA VAL A 76 -10.77 2.29 0.09
C VAL A 76 -11.04 0.79 0.14
N PHE A 77 -11.88 0.34 1.09
CA PHE A 77 -12.16 -1.09 1.24
C PHE A 77 -12.92 -1.67 0.05
N PHE A 78 -13.81 -0.88 -0.55
CA PHE A 78 -14.57 -1.31 -1.72
C PHE A 78 -13.67 -1.48 -2.94
N ILE A 79 -12.69 -0.60 -3.11
CA ILE A 79 -11.74 -0.65 -4.22
C ILE A 79 -10.67 -1.74 -3.98
N GLU A 80 -10.17 -1.88 -2.74
CA GLU A 80 -9.14 -2.87 -2.42
C GLU A 80 -9.67 -4.30 -2.53
N PHE A 81 -10.80 -4.58 -1.88
CA PHE A 81 -11.32 -5.95 -1.74
C PHE A 81 -12.53 -6.26 -2.63
N GLY A 82 -13.02 -5.26 -3.35
CA GLY A 82 -14.25 -5.37 -4.08
C GLY A 82 -15.49 -5.30 -3.19
N ALA A 83 -16.63 -5.01 -3.78
CA ALA A 83 -17.90 -4.92 -3.05
C ALA A 83 -19.07 -5.42 -3.91
N GLY A 84 -20.14 -5.80 -3.23
CA GLY A 84 -21.37 -6.23 -3.88
C GLY A 84 -21.50 -7.73 -4.05
N VAL A 85 -22.53 -8.12 -4.76
CA VAL A 85 -22.96 -9.51 -4.87
C VAL A 85 -22.52 -10.11 -6.19
N TYR A 86 -22.50 -9.30 -7.21
CA TYR A 86 -22.19 -9.72 -8.57
C TYR A 86 -21.61 -8.55 -9.36
N TYR A 87 -20.49 -8.78 -9.99
CA TYR A 87 -19.91 -7.86 -10.95
C TYR A 87 -20.34 -8.27 -12.37
N ASN A 88 -21.11 -7.40 -13.03
CA ASN A 88 -21.64 -7.67 -14.37
C ASN A 88 -20.68 -7.17 -15.44
N GLY A 89 -19.79 -8.03 -15.91
CA GLY A 89 -18.84 -7.71 -16.96
C GLY A 89 -17.60 -8.61 -16.97
N SER A 90 -16.68 -8.32 -17.86
CA SER A 90 -15.34 -8.92 -17.82
C SER A 90 -14.56 -8.33 -16.66
N ASP A 91 -13.80 -9.18 -15.96
CA ASP A 91 -12.94 -8.74 -14.88
C ASP A 91 -11.87 -7.76 -15.41
N PRO A 92 -11.89 -6.49 -14.98
CA PRO A 92 -10.89 -5.51 -15.44
C PRO A 92 -9.51 -5.70 -14.79
N TYR A 93 -9.40 -6.59 -13.78
CA TYR A 93 -8.18 -6.81 -13.01
C TYR A 93 -7.84 -8.31 -12.90
N PRO A 94 -7.37 -8.93 -14.01
CA PRO A 94 -7.08 -10.37 -14.01
C PRO A 94 -5.87 -10.75 -13.14
N GLU A 95 -4.99 -9.80 -12.85
CA GLU A 95 -3.78 -10.04 -12.06
C GLU A 95 -4.07 -9.89 -10.56
N ARG A 96 -4.49 -11.00 -9.95
CA ARG A 96 -4.75 -11.09 -8.51
C ARG A 96 -3.97 -12.22 -7.86
N PRO A 97 -3.78 -12.16 -6.55
CA PRO A 97 -3.25 -13.29 -5.80
C PRO A 97 -4.10 -14.55 -5.99
N ALA A 98 -3.48 -15.71 -5.94
CA ALA A 98 -4.19 -16.99 -6.01
C ALA A 98 -5.25 -17.08 -4.89
N GLY A 99 -6.47 -17.48 -5.27
CA GLY A 99 -7.60 -17.60 -4.34
C GLY A 99 -8.45 -16.34 -4.19
N VAL A 100 -8.08 -15.22 -4.79
CA VAL A 100 -8.91 -14.00 -4.82
C VAL A 100 -9.76 -13.99 -6.08
N SER A 101 -11.08 -14.11 -5.92
CA SER A 101 -12.01 -14.15 -7.05
C SER A 101 -12.20 -12.81 -7.77
N GLY A 102 -11.92 -11.71 -7.07
CA GLY A 102 -12.15 -10.36 -7.58
C GLY A 102 -13.60 -9.88 -7.61
N ILE A 103 -14.51 -10.75 -7.22
CA ILE A 103 -15.93 -10.45 -7.07
C ILE A 103 -16.19 -10.11 -5.61
N GLY A 104 -16.48 -8.86 -5.33
CA GLY A 104 -16.97 -8.29 -4.08
C GLY A 104 -16.79 -9.12 -2.81
N GLU A 105 -15.61 -9.14 -2.24
CA GLU A 105 -15.39 -9.84 -0.97
C GLU A 105 -15.79 -8.99 0.22
N TYR A 106 -15.62 -7.68 0.13
CA TYR A 106 -15.98 -6.76 1.19
C TYR A 106 -17.49 -6.45 1.15
N GLY A 107 -18.15 -6.57 2.30
CA GLY A 107 -19.58 -6.31 2.42
C GLY A 107 -20.46 -7.30 1.67
N GLN A 108 -19.97 -8.48 1.35
CA GLN A 108 -20.74 -9.53 0.68
C GLN A 108 -22.02 -9.84 1.43
N GLY A 109 -23.13 -9.38 0.87
CA GLY A 109 -24.42 -9.92 1.20
C GLY A 109 -24.59 -11.32 0.60
N LYS A 110 -25.37 -12.18 1.24
CA LYS A 110 -25.81 -13.46 0.66
C LYS A 110 -26.86 -13.27 -0.44
N GLY A 111 -26.95 -12.08 -1.02
CA GLY A 111 -27.92 -11.73 -2.03
C GLY A 111 -27.67 -12.49 -3.33
N LYS A 112 -28.74 -12.86 -4.01
CA LYS A 112 -28.74 -13.48 -5.34
C LYS A 112 -28.97 -12.46 -6.45
N GLN A 113 -29.07 -11.17 -6.10
CA GLN A 113 -29.35 -10.10 -7.04
C GLN A 113 -28.05 -9.59 -7.64
N ASN A 114 -28.05 -9.35 -8.91
CA ASN A 114 -26.93 -8.77 -9.67
C ASN A 114 -26.89 -7.23 -9.58
N THR A 115 -27.84 -6.62 -8.91
CA THR A 115 -27.93 -5.19 -8.67
C THR A 115 -28.31 -4.95 -7.20
N TRP A 116 -27.66 -4.01 -6.56
CA TRP A 116 -28.00 -3.56 -5.22
C TRP A 116 -27.88 -2.05 -5.12
N GLY A 117 -28.40 -1.45 -4.07
CA GLY A 117 -28.40 0.00 -3.91
C GLY A 117 -27.76 0.44 -2.59
N TYR A 118 -27.16 1.61 -2.61
CA TYR A 118 -26.71 2.30 -1.43
C TYR A 118 -27.14 3.79 -1.50
N TYR A 119 -27.21 4.45 -0.36
CA TYR A 119 -27.45 5.88 -0.32
C TYR A 119 -26.13 6.63 -0.38
N SER A 120 -26.04 7.57 -1.33
CA SER A 120 -24.88 8.48 -1.44
C SER A 120 -24.86 9.46 -0.25
N ASN A 121 -23.76 10.21 -0.12
CA ASN A 121 -23.65 11.26 0.89
C ASN A 121 -24.71 12.38 0.72
N SER A 122 -25.24 12.55 -0.52
CA SER A 122 -26.36 13.46 -0.80
C SER A 122 -27.73 12.88 -0.44
N GLY A 123 -27.81 11.62 0.02
CA GLY A 123 -29.05 10.93 0.35
C GLY A 123 -29.79 10.34 -0.86
N GLU A 124 -29.18 10.33 -2.03
CA GLU A 124 -29.72 9.73 -3.25
C GLU A 124 -29.46 8.23 -3.28
N LEU A 125 -30.43 7.44 -3.74
CA LEU A 125 -30.26 6.01 -3.96
C LEU A 125 -29.47 5.77 -5.24
N VAL A 126 -28.27 5.18 -5.09
CA VAL A 126 -27.41 4.77 -6.21
C VAL A 126 -27.51 3.26 -6.40
N LEU A 127 -27.86 2.83 -7.60
CA LEU A 127 -27.87 1.41 -7.97
C LEU A 127 -26.50 1.01 -8.54
N THR A 128 -25.98 -0.13 -8.12
CA THR A 128 -24.66 -0.65 -8.52
C THR A 128 -24.71 -2.16 -8.77
N HIS A 129 -23.82 -2.64 -9.59
CA HIS A 129 -23.54 -4.07 -9.83
C HIS A 129 -22.38 -4.60 -8.99
N GLY A 130 -21.84 -3.80 -8.11
CA GLY A 130 -20.66 -4.10 -7.31
C GLY A 130 -19.37 -3.54 -7.89
N THR A 131 -18.31 -3.67 -7.13
CA THR A 131 -16.97 -3.15 -7.44
C THR A 131 -15.99 -4.31 -7.50
N PRO A 132 -15.25 -4.52 -8.61
CA PRO A 132 -14.22 -5.54 -8.65
C PRO A 132 -13.04 -5.14 -7.77
N ALA A 133 -12.40 -6.13 -7.14
CA ALA A 133 -11.22 -5.90 -6.31
C ALA A 133 -10.03 -5.46 -7.18
N ALA A 134 -9.65 -4.20 -7.11
CA ALA A 134 -8.51 -3.64 -7.84
C ALA A 134 -7.19 -3.79 -7.09
N MET A 135 -7.24 -4.04 -5.77
CA MET A 135 -6.12 -4.31 -4.87
C MET A 135 -4.94 -3.33 -4.95
N PRO A 136 -5.16 -2.00 -4.92
CA PRO A 136 -4.10 -1.02 -5.05
C PRO A 136 -2.97 -1.16 -4.03
N MET A 137 -3.30 -1.42 -2.76
CA MET A 137 -2.31 -1.57 -1.69
C MET A 137 -1.50 -2.85 -1.83
N HIS A 138 -2.12 -3.96 -2.26
CA HIS A 138 -1.40 -5.19 -2.58
C HIS A 138 -0.37 -4.95 -3.70
N HIS A 139 -0.77 -4.29 -4.77
CA HIS A 139 0.15 -3.96 -5.87
C HIS A 139 1.27 -3.01 -5.45
N ALA A 140 0.99 -2.03 -4.59
CA ALA A 140 2.02 -1.18 -4.00
C ALA A 140 3.07 -2.00 -3.23
N GLY A 141 2.65 -3.00 -2.45
CA GLY A 141 3.56 -3.94 -1.79
C GLY A 141 4.42 -4.72 -2.78
N ARG A 142 3.83 -5.21 -3.87
CA ARG A 142 4.58 -5.92 -4.93
C ARG A 142 5.65 -5.05 -5.61
N VAL A 143 5.33 -3.78 -5.87
CA VAL A 143 6.31 -2.84 -6.43
C VAL A 143 7.45 -2.59 -5.44
N ILE A 144 7.17 -2.43 -4.16
CA ILE A 144 8.20 -2.32 -3.12
C ILE A 144 9.14 -3.54 -3.12
N GLU A 145 8.56 -4.76 -3.16
CA GLU A 145 9.36 -5.99 -3.24
C GLU A 145 10.28 -6.05 -4.47
N GLN A 146 9.82 -5.57 -5.60
CA GLN A 146 10.59 -5.54 -6.85
C GLN A 146 11.73 -4.52 -6.82
N GLU A 147 11.51 -3.36 -6.22
CA GLU A 147 12.47 -2.25 -6.22
C GLU A 147 13.48 -2.28 -5.05
N ILE A 148 13.24 -3.09 -4.00
CA ILE A 148 14.03 -3.05 -2.77
C ILE A 148 15.53 -3.26 -3.00
N VAL A 149 15.92 -4.20 -3.84
CA VAL A 149 17.33 -4.53 -4.09
C VAL A 149 18.04 -3.39 -4.84
N LYS A 150 17.35 -2.79 -5.82
CA LYS A 150 17.88 -1.67 -6.59
C LYS A 150 18.08 -0.45 -5.69
N ILE A 151 17.05 -0.06 -4.93
CA ILE A 151 17.12 1.10 -4.06
C ILE A 151 18.13 0.89 -2.93
N ALA A 152 18.23 -0.33 -2.37
CA ALA A 152 19.25 -0.63 -1.37
C ALA A 152 20.68 -0.43 -1.93
N ARG A 153 20.95 -0.84 -3.17
CA ARG A 153 22.25 -0.60 -3.81
C ARG A 153 22.53 0.89 -4.02
N GLU A 154 21.52 1.68 -4.38
CA GLU A 154 21.68 3.13 -4.54
C GLU A 154 21.93 3.86 -3.20
N VAL A 155 21.33 3.36 -2.12
CA VAL A 155 21.42 3.98 -0.79
C VAL A 155 22.72 3.62 -0.08
N PHE A 156 23.18 2.37 -0.18
CA PHE A 156 24.34 1.85 0.54
C PHE A 156 25.62 1.77 -0.30
N GLY A 157 25.51 1.76 -1.63
CA GLY A 157 26.64 1.70 -2.58
C GLY A 157 27.17 3.04 -2.93
#